data_2400547017f0b3f721140298f6bb740f
#
_entry.id   2400547017f0b3f721140298f6bb740f
#
_cell.length_a   1.000
_cell.length_b   1.000
_cell.length_c   1.000
_cell.angle_alpha   90.00
_cell.angle_beta   90.00
_cell.angle_gamma   90.00
#
_symmetry.space_group_name_H-M   'P 1'
#
loop_
_entity.id
_entity.type
_entity.pdbx_description
1 polymer ?
#
loop_
_entity_poly.entity_id
_entity_poly.type
_entity_poly.pdbx_seq_one_letter_code
_entity_poly.pdbx_strand_id
1 'polypeptide(L)'
;MISGDIGCYTLAAGKPYTAMDSTVCMGASFSIGHGAQRTFKETGSDRRVVTVLGDSTFFHTGINSLINTVYNKSNTVNIILDNRITGMTGHQENPGTGFTAKGEETTLIKIEDLVRAIGVKHVYVVNPNHLKEVDEVLDKCLALDEPSVIITRWPCALKKFSQADKDEFEKLFATKNKIVEE
;
A
#
# COMPACT_ATOMS: atom_id res chain seq x y z
N MET A 1 -8.87 11.73 7.28
CA MET A 1 -7.84 12.41 6.45
C MET A 1 -7.15 11.36 5.59
N ILE A 2 -6.96 11.67 4.30
CA ILE A 2 -6.23 10.79 3.36
C ILE A 2 -4.92 11.46 2.98
N SER A 3 -3.78 10.88 3.38
CA SER A 3 -2.46 11.32 2.97
C SER A 3 -2.00 10.50 1.78
N GLY A 4 -1.93 11.14 0.61
CA GLY A 4 -1.49 10.52 -0.63
C GLY A 4 0.01 10.69 -0.89
N ASP A 5 0.46 10.04 -1.94
CA ASP A 5 1.85 10.06 -2.40
C ASP A 5 1.90 10.31 -3.92
N ILE A 6 3.07 10.22 -4.53
CA ILE A 6 3.28 10.48 -5.95
C ILE A 6 3.25 9.16 -6.75
N GLY A 7 2.35 9.09 -7.72
CA GLY A 7 2.15 7.96 -8.61
C GLY A 7 0.95 8.19 -9.53
N CYS A 8 0.60 7.23 -10.37
CA CYS A 8 -0.60 7.35 -11.24
C CYS A 8 -1.88 7.60 -10.42
N TYR A 9 -1.95 7.07 -9.21
CA TYR A 9 -3.06 7.27 -8.28
C TYR A 9 -3.17 8.71 -7.74
N THR A 10 -2.12 9.54 -7.85
CA THR A 10 -2.17 10.96 -7.47
C THR A 10 -3.19 11.75 -8.31
N LEU A 11 -3.52 11.25 -9.50
CA LEU A 11 -4.58 11.84 -10.34
C LEU A 11 -5.94 11.86 -9.62
N ALA A 12 -6.17 10.97 -8.66
CA ALA A 12 -7.37 10.96 -7.84
C ALA A 12 -7.48 12.16 -6.87
N ALA A 13 -6.42 12.95 -6.68
CA ALA A 13 -6.48 14.21 -5.94
C ALA A 13 -7.34 15.26 -6.67
N GLY A 14 -7.45 15.17 -8.00
CA GLY A 14 -8.28 16.02 -8.82
C GLY A 14 -9.76 15.59 -8.89
N LYS A 15 -10.59 16.45 -9.50
CA LYS A 15 -12.00 16.09 -9.78
C LYS A 15 -12.07 14.92 -10.76
N PRO A 16 -13.06 14.03 -10.67
CA PRO A 16 -14.23 14.09 -9.77
C PRO A 16 -13.97 13.50 -8.37
N TYR A 17 -12.83 12.85 -8.12
CA TYR A 17 -12.60 12.04 -6.92
C TYR A 17 -12.24 12.89 -5.69
N THR A 18 -11.36 13.91 -5.85
CA THR A 18 -10.84 14.72 -4.74
C THR A 18 -10.44 13.86 -3.51
N ALA A 19 -9.76 12.74 -3.78
CA ALA A 19 -9.57 11.64 -2.83
C ALA A 19 -8.34 11.80 -1.93
N MET A 20 -7.64 12.93 -1.96
CA MET A 20 -6.45 13.17 -1.16
C MET A 20 -6.48 14.54 -0.51
N ASP A 21 -6.18 14.60 0.78
CA ASP A 21 -6.06 15.83 1.56
C ASP A 21 -4.64 16.41 1.50
N SER A 22 -3.63 15.56 1.27
CA SER A 22 -2.23 15.99 1.18
C SER A 22 -1.43 15.11 0.22
N THR A 23 -0.48 15.73 -0.48
CA THR A 23 0.55 15.09 -1.31
C THR A 23 1.77 16.00 -1.34
N VAL A 24 2.97 15.49 -1.03
CA VAL A 24 4.19 16.30 -0.97
C VAL A 24 5.30 15.73 -1.86
N CYS A 25 5.83 14.56 -1.53
CA CYS A 25 6.88 13.90 -2.31
C CYS A 25 6.80 12.37 -2.14
N MET A 26 7.51 11.63 -3.00
CA MET A 26 7.53 10.17 -2.95
C MET A 26 8.01 9.66 -1.59
N GLY A 27 7.20 8.83 -0.95
CA GLY A 27 7.46 8.21 0.36
C GLY A 27 7.01 9.04 1.57
N ALA A 28 6.55 10.28 1.38
CA ALA A 28 6.14 11.14 2.48
C ALA A 28 4.78 10.79 3.08
N SER A 29 3.93 10.09 2.35
CA SER A 29 2.54 9.80 2.73
C SER A 29 2.45 9.18 4.13
N PHE A 30 3.21 8.12 4.41
CA PHE A 30 3.18 7.43 5.70
C PHE A 30 3.65 8.32 6.85
N SER A 31 4.71 9.12 6.65
CA SER A 31 5.22 10.04 7.68
C SER A 31 4.25 11.19 7.97
N ILE A 32 3.66 11.79 6.92
CA ILE A 32 2.65 12.84 7.06
C ILE A 32 1.43 12.30 7.80
N GLY A 33 0.94 11.12 7.38
CA GLY A 33 -0.20 10.48 8.02
C GLY A 33 0.07 10.12 9.48
N HIS A 34 1.27 9.59 9.78
CA HIS A 34 1.71 9.35 11.15
C HIS A 34 1.65 10.62 12.00
N GLY A 35 2.25 11.72 11.53
CA GLY A 35 2.24 13.00 12.24
C GLY A 35 0.83 13.55 12.46
N ALA A 36 -0.02 13.52 11.43
CA ALA A 36 -1.41 13.94 11.53
C ALA A 36 -2.21 13.10 12.54
N GLN A 37 -2.06 11.76 12.51
CA GLN A 37 -2.76 10.86 13.43
C GLN A 37 -2.33 11.11 14.88
N ARG A 38 -1.03 11.34 15.12
CA ARG A 38 -0.53 11.70 16.45
C ARG A 38 -1.15 13.00 16.94
N THR A 39 -1.20 14.03 16.10
CA THR A 39 -1.83 15.31 16.42
C THR A 39 -3.32 15.13 16.72
N PHE A 40 -4.07 14.35 15.93
CA PHE A 40 -5.48 14.09 16.20
C PHE A 40 -5.67 13.40 17.55
N LYS A 41 -4.87 12.39 17.87
CA LYS A 41 -4.93 11.69 19.16
C LYS A 41 -4.63 12.63 20.34
N GLU A 42 -3.62 13.47 20.23
CA GLU A 42 -3.23 14.43 21.29
C GLU A 42 -4.24 15.55 21.50
N THR A 43 -4.95 15.94 20.45
CA THR A 43 -6.02 16.97 20.54
C THR A 43 -7.40 16.39 20.85
N GLY A 44 -7.51 15.09 21.13
CA GLY A 44 -8.78 14.44 21.44
C GLY A 44 -9.75 14.32 20.26
N SER A 45 -9.23 14.35 19.03
CA SER A 45 -10.05 14.21 17.83
C SER A 45 -10.23 12.72 17.45
N ASP A 46 -11.44 12.31 17.12
CA ASP A 46 -11.78 10.95 16.64
C ASP A 46 -11.41 10.71 15.20
N ARG A 47 -10.77 11.67 14.53
CA ARG A 47 -10.38 11.54 13.13
C ARG A 47 -9.35 10.44 12.94
N ARG A 48 -9.57 9.61 11.89
CA ARG A 48 -8.63 8.59 11.46
C ARG A 48 -7.86 9.05 10.23
N VAL A 49 -6.65 8.54 10.11
CA VAL A 49 -5.80 8.82 8.95
C VAL A 49 -5.57 7.53 8.16
N VAL A 50 -5.84 7.63 6.86
CA VAL A 50 -5.49 6.64 5.85
C VAL A 50 -4.34 7.21 5.04
N THR A 51 -3.31 6.41 4.80
CA THR A 51 -2.16 6.78 4.00
C THR A 51 -2.07 5.88 2.77
N VAL A 52 -1.63 6.40 1.64
CA VAL A 52 -1.57 5.66 0.38
C VAL A 52 -0.25 5.91 -0.33
N LEU A 53 0.45 4.84 -0.75
CA LEU A 53 1.62 4.92 -1.63
C LEU A 53 1.72 3.67 -2.53
N GLY A 54 2.55 3.74 -3.57
CA GLY A 54 2.78 2.63 -4.50
C GLY A 54 3.87 1.66 -4.01
N ASP A 55 3.89 0.45 -4.57
CA ASP A 55 4.85 -0.61 -4.27
C ASP A 55 6.31 -0.15 -4.43
N SER A 56 6.65 0.44 -5.56
CA SER A 56 8.01 0.97 -5.81
C SER A 56 8.39 2.02 -4.76
N THR A 57 7.51 2.97 -4.47
CA THR A 57 7.74 3.99 -3.44
C THR A 57 7.90 3.36 -2.06
N PHE A 58 7.12 2.31 -1.74
CA PHE A 58 7.28 1.59 -0.48
C PHE A 58 8.68 1.02 -0.32
N PHE A 59 9.18 0.29 -1.33
CA PHE A 59 10.51 -0.31 -1.28
C PHE A 59 11.64 0.72 -1.17
N HIS A 60 11.53 1.85 -1.86
CA HIS A 60 12.61 2.83 -1.94
C HIS A 60 12.64 3.83 -0.78
N THR A 61 11.47 4.23 -0.25
CA THR A 61 11.37 5.31 0.75
C THR A 61 10.29 5.11 1.81
N GLY A 62 9.25 4.31 1.55
CA GLY A 62 8.12 4.11 2.46
C GLY A 62 8.43 3.25 3.68
N ILE A 63 9.39 2.34 3.57
CA ILE A 63 9.78 1.40 4.64
C ILE A 63 10.16 2.14 5.92
N ASN A 64 10.99 3.17 5.82
CA ASN A 64 11.47 3.95 6.98
C ASN A 64 10.30 4.59 7.74
N SER A 65 9.33 5.10 6.99
CA SER A 65 8.13 5.72 7.55
C SER A 65 7.25 4.69 8.25
N LEU A 66 7.13 3.47 7.71
CA LEU A 66 6.38 2.39 8.34
C LEU A 66 7.04 1.91 9.63
N ILE A 67 8.37 1.76 9.64
CA ILE A 67 9.14 1.44 10.86
C ILE A 67 8.84 2.47 11.94
N ASN A 68 8.88 3.76 11.61
CA ASN A 68 8.58 4.83 12.55
C ASN A 68 7.12 4.78 13.04
N THR A 69 6.17 4.48 12.17
CA THR A 69 4.74 4.32 12.49
C THR A 69 4.52 3.21 13.52
N VAL A 70 5.17 2.05 13.33
CA VAL A 70 5.10 0.91 14.26
C VAL A 70 5.78 1.25 15.59
N TYR A 71 7.01 1.79 15.52
CA TYR A 71 7.80 2.14 16.71
C TYR A 71 7.05 3.12 17.63
N ASN A 72 6.38 4.11 17.04
CA ASN A 72 5.64 5.13 17.78
C ASN A 72 4.16 4.78 18.00
N LYS A 73 3.74 3.54 17.71
CA LYS A 73 2.37 3.03 17.97
C LYS A 73 1.27 3.93 17.38
N SER A 74 1.47 4.37 16.14
CA SER A 74 0.43 5.11 15.42
C SER A 74 -0.62 4.15 14.89
N ASN A 75 -1.89 4.50 15.03
CA ASN A 75 -3.00 3.68 14.55
C ASN A 75 -3.48 4.08 13.14
N THR A 76 -2.56 4.49 12.25
CA THR A 76 -2.86 4.76 10.86
C THR A 76 -3.20 3.49 10.09
N VAL A 77 -4.10 3.62 9.11
CA VAL A 77 -4.31 2.60 8.08
C VAL A 77 -3.41 2.93 6.90
N ASN A 78 -2.48 2.04 6.56
CA ASN A 78 -1.47 2.25 5.54
C ASN A 78 -1.77 1.38 4.32
N ILE A 79 -2.07 2.00 3.19
CA ILE A 79 -2.41 1.30 1.95
C ILE A 79 -1.20 1.31 1.01
N ILE A 80 -0.81 0.12 0.54
CA ILE A 80 0.23 -0.06 -0.47
C ILE A 80 -0.42 -0.54 -1.75
N LEU A 81 -0.32 0.26 -2.81
CA LEU A 81 -0.83 -0.07 -4.13
C LEU A 81 0.22 -0.91 -4.88
N ASP A 82 0.09 -2.23 -4.82
CA ASP A 82 1.01 -3.18 -5.44
C ASP A 82 0.54 -3.52 -6.87
N ASN A 83 1.10 -2.80 -7.84
CA ASN A 83 0.82 -3.04 -9.25
C ASN A 83 1.96 -3.76 -9.98
N ARG A 84 2.96 -4.25 -9.24
CA ARG A 84 4.10 -5.02 -9.73
C ARG A 84 4.94 -4.30 -10.79
N ILE A 85 5.01 -2.96 -10.73
CA ILE A 85 5.85 -2.18 -11.64
C ILE A 85 5.99 -0.73 -11.15
N THR A 86 7.09 -0.06 -11.47
CA THR A 86 7.23 1.39 -11.33
C THR A 86 6.62 2.07 -12.54
N GLY A 87 5.28 2.24 -12.53
CA GLY A 87 4.51 2.55 -13.75
C GLY A 87 4.73 3.94 -14.33
N MET A 88 4.60 5.00 -13.51
CA MET A 88 4.53 6.39 -13.98
C MET A 88 5.81 6.84 -14.71
N THR A 89 6.97 6.35 -14.36
CA THR A 89 8.27 6.77 -14.89
C THR A 89 8.77 5.94 -16.06
N GLY A 90 7.98 5.01 -16.58
CA GLY A 90 8.31 4.23 -17.78
C GLY A 90 8.41 2.71 -17.54
N HIS A 91 7.71 2.18 -16.56
CA HIS A 91 7.58 0.75 -16.31
C HIS A 91 8.90 0.06 -15.91
N GLN A 92 9.66 0.68 -15.00
CA GLN A 92 10.88 0.08 -14.45
C GLN A 92 10.53 -1.06 -13.47
N GLU A 93 11.43 -2.05 -13.42
CA GLU A 93 11.39 -3.08 -12.40
C GLU A 93 11.62 -2.50 -11.01
N ASN A 94 11.11 -3.17 -9.99
CA ASN A 94 11.32 -2.84 -8.58
C ASN A 94 11.53 -4.13 -7.76
N PRO A 95 11.95 -4.07 -6.49
CA PRO A 95 12.23 -5.27 -5.71
C PRO A 95 11.08 -6.28 -5.58
N GLY A 96 9.84 -5.86 -5.79
CA GLY A 96 8.66 -6.72 -5.77
C GLY A 96 8.35 -7.43 -7.09
N THR A 97 9.13 -7.21 -8.15
CA THR A 97 8.85 -7.81 -9.48
C THR A 97 9.57 -9.13 -9.72
N GLY A 98 10.68 -9.40 -9.02
CA GLY A 98 11.53 -10.55 -9.24
C GLY A 98 12.56 -10.37 -10.37
N PHE A 99 12.73 -9.14 -10.86
CA PHE A 99 13.70 -8.79 -11.90
C PHE A 99 14.56 -7.60 -11.47
N THR A 100 15.83 -7.60 -11.92
CA THR A 100 16.72 -6.45 -11.77
C THR A 100 16.32 -5.34 -12.74
N ALA A 101 16.89 -4.13 -12.56
CA ALA A 101 16.69 -3.01 -13.48
C ALA A 101 17.13 -3.30 -14.93
N LYS A 102 17.93 -4.36 -15.15
CA LYS A 102 18.36 -4.84 -16.47
C LYS A 102 17.50 -5.99 -17.01
N GLY A 103 16.48 -6.43 -16.25
CA GLY A 103 15.61 -7.54 -16.65
C GLY A 103 16.17 -8.93 -16.37
N GLU A 104 17.22 -9.05 -15.54
CA GLU A 104 17.75 -10.34 -15.08
C GLU A 104 16.88 -10.87 -13.93
N GLU A 105 16.61 -12.18 -13.88
CA GLU A 105 15.90 -12.80 -12.77
C GLU A 105 16.65 -12.60 -11.45
N THR A 106 15.92 -12.28 -10.39
CA THR A 106 16.45 -12.11 -9.03
C THR A 106 15.41 -12.47 -7.98
N THR A 107 15.78 -12.35 -6.70
CA THR A 107 14.87 -12.60 -5.58
C THR A 107 13.70 -11.62 -5.60
N LEU A 108 12.50 -12.14 -5.65
CA LEU A 108 11.28 -11.37 -5.44
C LEU A 108 11.11 -11.09 -3.95
N ILE A 109 11.00 -9.82 -3.56
CA ILE A 109 10.72 -9.41 -2.18
C ILE A 109 9.22 -9.23 -2.03
N LYS A 110 8.59 -10.03 -1.18
CA LYS A 110 7.17 -9.90 -0.88
C LYS A 110 6.94 -8.75 0.11
N ILE A 111 6.03 -7.87 -0.23
CA ILE A 111 5.70 -6.70 0.61
C ILE A 111 5.14 -7.18 1.95
N GLU A 112 4.25 -8.16 1.95
CA GLU A 112 3.61 -8.70 3.15
C GLU A 112 4.62 -9.29 4.14
N ASP A 113 5.64 -9.99 3.67
CA ASP A 113 6.68 -10.57 4.54
C ASP A 113 7.53 -9.45 5.17
N LEU A 114 7.88 -8.44 4.38
CA LEU A 114 8.64 -7.28 4.84
C LEU A 114 7.85 -6.47 5.87
N VAL A 115 6.57 -6.23 5.63
CA VAL A 115 5.67 -5.51 6.54
C VAL A 115 5.51 -6.24 7.86
N ARG A 116 5.37 -7.58 7.83
CA ARG A 116 5.34 -8.40 9.05
C ARG A 116 6.66 -8.38 9.80
N ALA A 117 7.80 -8.43 9.08
CA ALA A 117 9.13 -8.33 9.70
C ALA A 117 9.36 -6.98 10.39
N ILE A 118 8.74 -5.89 9.93
CA ILE A 118 8.75 -4.58 10.59
C ILE A 118 7.94 -4.61 11.91
N GLY A 119 7.03 -5.58 12.08
CA GLY A 119 6.23 -5.75 13.30
C GLY A 119 4.76 -5.33 13.16
N VAL A 120 4.26 -5.12 11.94
CA VAL A 120 2.81 -4.90 11.72
C VAL A 120 2.08 -6.23 11.88
N LYS A 121 1.09 -6.26 12.79
CA LYS A 121 0.29 -7.46 13.08
C LYS A 121 -0.90 -7.62 12.11
N HIS A 122 -1.46 -6.52 11.65
CA HIS A 122 -2.67 -6.47 10.83
C HIS A 122 -2.29 -6.18 9.38
N VAL A 123 -2.05 -7.25 8.61
CA VAL A 123 -1.61 -7.17 7.21
C VAL A 123 -2.60 -7.92 6.34
N TYR A 124 -3.18 -7.23 5.37
CA TYR A 124 -4.18 -7.77 4.45
C TYR A 124 -3.72 -7.59 3.01
N VAL A 125 -3.89 -8.62 2.19
CA VAL A 125 -3.68 -8.54 0.74
C VAL A 125 -5.05 -8.71 0.07
N VAL A 126 -5.48 -7.69 -0.65
CA VAL A 126 -6.82 -7.64 -1.25
C VAL A 126 -6.76 -7.34 -2.75
N ASN A 127 -7.74 -7.85 -3.48
CA ASN A 127 -7.95 -7.49 -4.88
C ASN A 127 -8.79 -6.19 -4.95
N PRO A 128 -8.25 -5.07 -5.48
CA PRO A 128 -8.97 -3.80 -5.52
C PRO A 128 -10.23 -3.81 -6.40
N ASN A 129 -10.44 -4.84 -7.23
CA ASN A 129 -11.67 -4.98 -8.02
C ASN A 129 -12.84 -5.59 -7.20
N HIS A 130 -12.56 -6.13 -6.03
CA HIS A 130 -13.56 -6.65 -5.11
C HIS A 130 -13.90 -5.59 -4.06
N LEU A 131 -14.61 -4.53 -4.47
CA LEU A 131 -14.84 -3.34 -3.65
C LEU A 131 -15.44 -3.64 -2.26
N LYS A 132 -16.35 -4.60 -2.16
CA LYS A 132 -16.95 -4.99 -0.86
C LYS A 132 -15.90 -5.53 0.11
N GLU A 133 -14.99 -6.36 -0.36
CA GLU A 133 -13.90 -6.91 0.44
C GLU A 133 -12.94 -5.80 0.90
N VAL A 134 -12.64 -4.87 0.00
CA VAL A 134 -11.80 -3.70 0.32
C VAL A 134 -12.46 -2.85 1.41
N ASP A 135 -13.75 -2.57 1.29
CA ASP A 135 -14.52 -1.80 2.26
C ASP A 135 -14.55 -2.50 3.63
N GLU A 136 -14.84 -3.82 3.66
CA GLU A 136 -14.86 -4.61 4.90
C GLU A 136 -13.49 -4.60 5.62
N VAL A 137 -12.40 -4.76 4.86
CA VAL A 137 -11.04 -4.72 5.41
C VAL A 137 -10.68 -3.31 5.88
N LEU A 138 -11.07 -2.28 5.13
CA LEU A 138 -10.83 -0.90 5.51
C LEU A 138 -11.55 -0.54 6.82
N ASP A 139 -12.83 -0.90 6.95
CA ASP A 139 -13.61 -0.68 8.15
C ASP A 139 -13.00 -1.40 9.36
N LYS A 140 -12.59 -2.67 9.19
CA LYS A 140 -11.88 -3.43 10.20
C LYS A 140 -10.60 -2.71 10.65
N CYS A 141 -9.79 -2.23 9.70
CA CYS A 141 -8.54 -1.50 10.01
C CYS A 141 -8.81 -0.15 10.70
N LEU A 142 -9.84 0.56 10.29
CA LEU A 142 -10.23 1.83 10.91
C LEU A 142 -10.69 1.67 12.37
N ALA A 143 -11.19 0.51 12.76
CA ALA A 143 -11.59 0.21 14.13
C ALA A 143 -10.41 -0.16 15.06
N LEU A 144 -9.23 -0.45 14.51
CA LEU A 144 -8.06 -0.87 15.29
C LEU A 144 -7.36 0.34 15.97
N ASP A 145 -6.84 0.17 17.18
CA ASP A 145 -5.93 1.13 17.82
C ASP A 145 -4.44 0.75 17.63
N GLU A 146 -4.15 0.01 16.56
CA GLU A 146 -2.80 -0.39 16.14
C GLU A 146 -2.59 -0.08 14.66
N PRO A 147 -1.34 0.06 14.19
CA PRO A 147 -1.07 0.27 12.77
C PRO A 147 -1.49 -0.97 11.96
N SER A 148 -2.13 -0.73 10.82
CA SER A 148 -2.51 -1.76 9.87
C SER A 148 -1.98 -1.47 8.49
N VAL A 149 -1.77 -2.51 7.67
CA VAL A 149 -1.35 -2.39 6.27
C VAL A 149 -2.31 -3.17 5.38
N ILE A 150 -2.83 -2.50 4.38
CA ILE A 150 -3.64 -3.09 3.31
C ILE A 150 -2.83 -3.03 2.02
N ILE A 151 -2.53 -4.18 1.43
CA ILE A 151 -1.83 -4.30 0.16
C ILE A 151 -2.88 -4.57 -0.90
N THR A 152 -3.20 -3.58 -1.72
CA THR A 152 -4.10 -3.77 -2.85
C THR A 152 -3.30 -4.28 -4.03
N ARG A 153 -3.42 -5.57 -4.35
CA ARG A 153 -2.62 -6.23 -5.38
C ARG A 153 -3.40 -6.44 -6.66
N TRP A 154 -2.97 -5.73 -7.71
CA TRP A 154 -3.51 -5.87 -9.05
C TRP A 154 -2.52 -5.30 -10.08
N PRO A 155 -2.17 -6.05 -11.13
CA PRO A 155 -1.13 -5.64 -12.05
C PRO A 155 -1.50 -4.37 -12.82
N CYS A 156 -0.50 -3.55 -13.12
CA CYS A 156 -0.67 -2.42 -14.01
C CYS A 156 -1.22 -2.88 -15.36
N ALA A 157 -2.27 -2.23 -15.85
CA ALA A 157 -2.91 -2.56 -17.13
C ALA A 157 -1.96 -2.46 -18.34
N LEU A 158 -0.87 -1.70 -18.20
CA LEU A 158 0.13 -1.51 -19.24
C LEU A 158 1.34 -2.45 -19.09
N LYS A 159 1.41 -3.26 -18.01
CA LYS A 159 2.49 -4.22 -17.79
C LYS A 159 2.31 -5.44 -18.72
N LYS A 160 3.40 -5.88 -19.35
CA LYS A 160 3.44 -7.21 -19.97
C LYS A 160 3.65 -8.25 -18.87
N PHE A 161 2.71 -9.18 -18.71
CA PHE A 161 2.79 -10.20 -17.68
C PHE A 161 3.86 -11.22 -17.97
N SER A 162 4.70 -11.51 -16.97
CA SER A 162 5.52 -12.71 -16.93
C SER A 162 4.65 -13.94 -16.66
N GLN A 163 5.19 -15.15 -16.82
CA GLN A 163 4.45 -16.36 -16.45
C GLN A 163 4.18 -16.40 -14.95
N ALA A 164 5.13 -15.95 -14.11
CA ALA A 164 4.96 -15.86 -12.67
C ALA A 164 3.82 -14.90 -12.26
N ASP A 165 3.71 -13.74 -12.94
CA ASP A 165 2.58 -12.83 -12.73
C ASP A 165 1.25 -13.54 -13.05
N LYS A 166 1.17 -14.27 -14.17
CA LYS A 166 -0.05 -14.99 -14.55
C LYS A 166 -0.45 -16.02 -13.50
N ASP A 167 0.50 -16.84 -13.06
CA ASP A 167 0.26 -17.90 -12.08
C ASP A 167 -0.17 -17.34 -10.73
N GLU A 168 0.40 -16.22 -10.30
CA GLU A 168 0.02 -15.54 -9.07
C GLU A 168 -1.36 -14.90 -9.17
N PHE A 169 -1.62 -14.19 -10.27
CA PHE A 169 -2.90 -13.50 -10.47
C PHE A 169 -4.03 -14.47 -10.81
N GLU A 170 -3.78 -15.58 -11.50
CA GLU A 170 -4.80 -16.64 -11.66
C GLU A 170 -5.25 -17.19 -10.32
N LYS A 171 -4.34 -17.40 -9.37
CA LYS A 171 -4.71 -17.80 -8.00
C LYS A 171 -5.53 -16.72 -7.29
N LEU A 172 -5.18 -15.45 -7.43
CA LEU A 172 -5.96 -14.32 -6.89
C LEU A 172 -7.32 -14.16 -7.59
N PHE A 173 -7.41 -14.45 -8.88
CA PHE A 173 -8.66 -14.43 -9.65
C PHE A 173 -9.58 -15.61 -9.34
N ALA A 174 -9.01 -16.80 -9.09
CA ALA A 174 -9.77 -18.02 -8.80
C ALA A 174 -10.33 -18.06 -7.38
N THR A 175 -9.73 -17.34 -6.46
CA THR A 175 -10.20 -17.23 -5.07
C THR A 175 -11.24 -16.11 -4.97
N LYS A 176 -12.51 -16.44 -5.21
CA LYS A 176 -13.62 -15.66 -4.68
C LYS A 176 -13.42 -15.62 -3.15
N ASN A 177 -13.09 -14.44 -2.63
CA ASN A 177 -13.15 -14.09 -1.21
C ASN A 177 -12.36 -15.00 -0.26
N LYS A 178 -11.04 -14.98 -0.33
CA LYS A 178 -10.20 -15.33 0.82
C LYS A 178 -9.36 -14.12 1.19
N ILE A 179 -9.78 -13.45 2.26
CA ILE A 179 -8.89 -12.61 3.05
C ILE A 179 -7.79 -13.55 3.52
N VAL A 180 -6.56 -13.36 3.07
CA VAL A 180 -5.41 -14.13 3.55
C VAL A 180 -5.03 -13.52 4.90
N GLU A 181 -5.78 -13.90 5.94
CA GLU A 181 -5.32 -13.79 7.31
C GLU A 181 -4.39 -14.99 7.55
N GLU A 182 -3.09 -14.76 7.58
CA GLU A 182 -2.10 -15.68 8.15
C GLU A 182 -1.42 -15.05 9.35
#